data_a9b59572def00c4209370fbdf7a1c8f6
#
_entry.id   a9b59572def00c4209370fbdf7a1c8f6
#
_cell.length_a   1.000
_cell.length_b   1.000
_cell.length_c   1.000
_cell.angle_alpha   90.00
_cell.angle_beta   90.00
_cell.angle_gamma   90.00
#
_symmetry.space_group_name_H-M   'P 1'
#
loop_
_entity.id
_entity.type
_entity.pdbx_description
1 polymer ?
#
loop_
_entity_poly.entity_id
_entity_poly.type
_entity_poly.pdbx_seq_one_letter_code
_entity_poly.pdbx_strand_id
1 'polypeptide(L)'
;MLGLLLAGRSSQAASLPELLEKGIYTEETKGDLKAAVEIYRQIAEDAHADRSLVAQSQLRLGLCQLKLGNRPQAISALDRLMQDFPDQDKLLAIVEQHMPQVLDEIVGQIERNYIQEVDRSELMETAIRAIVGKLDARGSFLRTNDLEFFGTQELSQFNDHLEQKLAGIGAMLKAESGEVIVQSPLAGSPAFEGGLKAGDRIVAINGSELPEQGALETAVKLLRGPVGTPVSVGIKRPGSDELQEIKLTRNTIRLPSVLGDRRKTDHNWEFMLEEERKLGYIRLTYLGKQSAEEMRTALEELQNRAMKGLILDLRNNPGGMLDSAVAVSDLFVDSGRIVTVKGRQGETAYDAKPEDTFRGFPIAVLVNRRTASAAEIIAACLQDNQRAVVIGERTYGQGIVRSIFQLKSGVGAMKIPVAAYYRPNGRTMNRYPEAKDSDDWGVSPDPGYAIAFSDDELKQYEKDRSLRDTLSSEATPKRGFEDAQLQKALDYLKRRLAQQP
;
A
#
# COMPACT_ATOMS: atom_id res chain seq x y z
N MET A 1 33.77 -13.29 -91.91
CA MET A 1 34.31 -13.53 -90.60
C MET A 1 33.30 -12.95 -89.53
N LEU A 2 32.63 -13.83 -88.89
CA LEU A 2 31.59 -13.48 -87.87
C LEU A 2 32.30 -13.33 -86.51
N GLY A 3 32.21 -12.15 -85.92
CA GLY A 3 32.66 -11.93 -84.57
C GLY A 3 31.46 -12.08 -83.59
N LEU A 4 31.51 -13.09 -82.75
CA LEU A 4 30.54 -13.26 -81.64
C LEU A 4 30.85 -12.26 -80.54
N LEU A 5 29.88 -11.37 -80.30
CA LEU A 5 29.78 -10.59 -79.10
C LEU A 5 29.15 -11.41 -77.95
N LEU A 6 29.98 -11.86 -77.01
CA LEU A 6 29.51 -12.40 -75.74
C LEU A 6 29.14 -11.21 -74.83
N ALA A 7 27.82 -10.98 -74.68
CA ALA A 7 27.30 -10.09 -73.68
C ALA A 7 27.36 -10.75 -72.30
N GLY A 8 28.31 -10.28 -71.47
CA GLY A 8 28.37 -10.66 -70.10
C GLY A 8 27.10 -10.11 -69.37
N ARG A 9 26.28 -11.01 -68.85
CA ARG A 9 25.23 -10.64 -67.89
C ARG A 9 25.93 -10.31 -66.58
N SER A 10 26.06 -9.05 -66.26
CA SER A 10 26.33 -8.61 -64.90
C SER A 10 25.15 -9.05 -64.03
N SER A 11 25.35 -9.95 -63.07
CA SER A 11 24.38 -10.25 -62.07
C SER A 11 24.23 -8.97 -61.24
N GLN A 12 23.18 -8.23 -61.48
CA GLN A 12 22.79 -7.12 -60.59
C GLN A 12 22.53 -7.71 -59.21
N ALA A 13 23.26 -7.28 -58.20
CA ALA A 13 23.00 -7.64 -56.83
C ALA A 13 21.55 -7.23 -56.50
N ALA A 14 20.77 -8.12 -55.88
CA ALA A 14 19.40 -7.84 -55.49
C ALA A 14 19.37 -6.62 -54.59
N SER A 15 18.39 -5.75 -54.77
CA SER A 15 18.18 -4.60 -53.88
C SER A 15 17.82 -5.05 -52.48
N LEU A 16 18.10 -4.23 -51.45
CA LEU A 16 17.81 -4.58 -50.06
C LEU A 16 16.32 -4.93 -49.81
N PRO A 17 15.33 -4.24 -50.42
CA PRO A 17 13.92 -4.66 -50.34
C PRO A 17 13.66 -6.04 -50.95
N GLU A 18 14.24 -6.36 -52.13
CA GLU A 18 14.13 -7.68 -52.74
C GLU A 18 14.79 -8.75 -51.89
N LEU A 19 15.90 -8.40 -51.21
CA LEU A 19 16.59 -9.30 -50.28
C LEU A 19 15.71 -9.59 -49.05
N LEU A 20 14.96 -8.59 -48.51
CA LEU A 20 14.01 -8.78 -47.42
C LEU A 20 12.88 -9.73 -47.85
N GLU A 21 12.28 -9.51 -49.02
CA GLU A 21 11.23 -10.39 -49.57
C GLU A 21 11.74 -11.83 -49.75
N LYS A 22 12.96 -11.99 -50.23
CA LYS A 22 13.63 -13.29 -50.31
C LYS A 22 13.81 -13.95 -48.95
N GLY A 23 14.18 -13.17 -47.92
CA GLY A 23 14.27 -13.61 -46.53
C GLY A 23 12.94 -14.14 -46.04
N ILE A 24 11.86 -13.36 -46.20
CA ILE A 24 10.49 -13.73 -45.83
C ILE A 24 10.04 -15.01 -46.54
N TYR A 25 10.25 -15.12 -47.86
CA TYR A 25 9.92 -16.32 -48.61
C TYR A 25 10.71 -17.56 -48.12
N THR A 26 11.98 -17.35 -47.75
CA THR A 26 12.86 -18.43 -47.25
C THR A 26 12.39 -18.87 -45.85
N GLU A 27 11.95 -17.93 -44.96
CA GLU A 27 11.40 -18.23 -43.67
C GLU A 27 10.04 -18.93 -43.77
N GLU A 28 9.07 -18.26 -44.44
CA GLU A 28 7.64 -18.62 -44.33
C GLU A 28 7.24 -19.73 -45.32
N THR A 29 7.85 -19.77 -46.52
CA THR A 29 7.47 -20.72 -47.58
C THR A 29 8.39 -21.92 -47.62
N LYS A 30 9.72 -21.72 -47.51
CA LYS A 30 10.65 -22.83 -47.52
C LYS A 30 10.90 -23.44 -46.16
N GLY A 31 10.61 -22.74 -45.09
CA GLY A 31 10.89 -23.17 -43.73
C GLY A 31 12.37 -23.22 -43.37
N ASP A 32 13.25 -22.68 -44.24
CA ASP A 32 14.68 -22.66 -43.98
C ASP A 32 15.11 -21.48 -43.11
N LEU A 33 14.89 -21.64 -41.80
CA LEU A 33 15.17 -20.59 -40.81
C LEU A 33 16.65 -20.21 -40.79
N LYS A 34 17.59 -21.15 -41.04
CA LYS A 34 19.01 -20.83 -41.01
C LYS A 34 19.40 -19.92 -42.16
N ALA A 35 18.93 -20.24 -43.37
CA ALA A 35 19.18 -19.39 -44.55
C ALA A 35 18.48 -18.02 -44.41
N ALA A 36 17.28 -17.95 -43.81
CA ALA A 36 16.57 -16.71 -43.53
C ALA A 36 17.35 -15.82 -42.55
N VAL A 37 17.93 -16.40 -41.48
CA VAL A 37 18.76 -15.69 -40.50
C VAL A 37 19.94 -14.98 -41.17
N GLU A 38 20.63 -15.63 -42.09
CA GLU A 38 21.77 -15.03 -42.82
C GLU A 38 21.33 -13.86 -43.69
N ILE A 39 20.18 -13.98 -44.35
CA ILE A 39 19.60 -12.90 -45.15
C ILE A 39 19.22 -11.70 -44.28
N TYR A 40 18.53 -11.93 -43.17
CA TYR A 40 18.12 -10.83 -42.27
C TYR A 40 19.31 -10.17 -41.56
N ARG A 41 20.35 -10.94 -41.24
CA ARG A 41 21.58 -10.40 -40.69
C ARG A 41 22.28 -9.49 -41.68
N GLN A 42 22.39 -9.92 -42.95
CA GLN A 42 22.99 -9.11 -44.00
C GLN A 42 22.31 -7.75 -44.15
N ILE A 43 20.96 -7.69 -44.09
CA ILE A 43 20.20 -6.43 -44.18
C ILE A 43 20.39 -5.60 -42.91
N ALA A 44 20.36 -6.23 -41.73
CA ALA A 44 20.49 -5.54 -40.45
C ALA A 44 21.88 -4.92 -40.22
N GLU A 45 22.91 -5.42 -40.87
CA GLU A 45 24.29 -4.94 -40.78
C GLU A 45 24.68 -4.02 -41.94
N ASP A 46 23.80 -3.82 -42.95
CA ASP A 46 24.11 -2.95 -44.10
C ASP A 46 23.96 -1.47 -43.70
N ALA A 47 25.05 -0.73 -43.80
CA ALA A 47 25.13 0.69 -43.44
C ALA A 47 24.31 1.61 -44.38
N HIS A 48 23.85 1.12 -45.53
CA HIS A 48 23.08 1.87 -46.52
C HIS A 48 21.58 1.47 -46.49
N ALA A 49 21.19 0.55 -45.62
CA ALA A 49 19.82 0.10 -45.50
C ALA A 49 18.93 1.21 -44.89
N ASP A 50 17.73 1.33 -45.43
CA ASP A 50 16.70 2.16 -44.83
C ASP A 50 16.38 1.73 -43.39
N ARG A 51 16.18 2.68 -42.50
CA ARG A 51 15.94 2.47 -41.07
C ARG A 51 14.76 1.49 -40.81
N SER A 52 13.71 1.55 -41.63
CA SER A 52 12.56 0.65 -41.52
C SER A 52 12.90 -0.78 -41.96
N LEU A 53 13.72 -0.94 -42.99
CA LEU A 53 14.21 -2.28 -43.45
C LEU A 53 15.09 -2.94 -42.39
N VAL A 54 15.99 -2.17 -41.78
CA VAL A 54 16.82 -2.64 -40.66
C VAL A 54 15.96 -3.11 -39.50
N ALA A 55 14.98 -2.29 -39.06
CA ALA A 55 14.08 -2.63 -37.94
C ALA A 55 13.29 -3.92 -38.23
N GLN A 56 12.71 -4.05 -39.44
CA GLN A 56 11.97 -5.26 -39.83
C GLN A 56 12.90 -6.50 -39.86
N SER A 57 14.10 -6.35 -40.42
CA SER A 57 15.08 -7.44 -40.47
C SER A 57 15.55 -7.84 -39.08
N GLN A 58 15.74 -6.89 -38.17
CA GLN A 58 16.13 -7.13 -36.80
C GLN A 58 15.06 -7.93 -36.04
N LEU A 59 13.75 -7.55 -36.20
CA LEU A 59 12.64 -8.32 -35.65
C LEU A 59 12.63 -9.76 -36.17
N ARG A 60 12.65 -9.94 -37.49
CA ARG A 60 12.62 -11.28 -38.13
C ARG A 60 13.81 -12.13 -37.74
N LEU A 61 15.01 -11.52 -37.68
CA LEU A 61 16.22 -12.17 -37.19
C LEU A 61 16.01 -12.72 -35.77
N GLY A 62 15.50 -11.89 -34.86
CA GLY A 62 15.20 -12.29 -33.48
C GLY A 62 14.19 -13.43 -33.40
N LEU A 63 13.08 -13.33 -34.15
CA LEU A 63 12.06 -14.38 -34.20
C LEU A 63 12.55 -15.70 -34.82
N CYS A 64 13.32 -15.65 -35.87
CA CYS A 64 13.93 -16.86 -36.47
C CYS A 64 14.92 -17.51 -35.50
N GLN A 65 15.74 -16.73 -34.78
CA GLN A 65 16.64 -17.24 -33.75
C GLN A 65 15.87 -17.89 -32.58
N LEU A 66 14.72 -17.34 -32.17
CA LEU A 66 13.85 -18.00 -31.19
C LEU A 66 13.33 -19.34 -31.67
N LYS A 67 12.81 -19.40 -32.91
CA LYS A 67 12.36 -20.67 -33.54
C LYS A 67 13.47 -21.73 -33.68
N LEU A 68 14.73 -21.31 -33.85
CA LEU A 68 15.90 -22.16 -33.90
C LEU A 68 16.43 -22.56 -32.52
N GLY A 69 15.91 -22.03 -31.44
CA GLY A 69 16.41 -22.26 -30.09
C GLY A 69 17.69 -21.47 -29.73
N ASN A 70 18.13 -20.56 -30.58
CA ASN A 70 19.35 -19.74 -30.40
C ASN A 70 19.05 -18.46 -29.61
N ARG A 71 18.69 -18.59 -28.35
CA ARG A 71 18.18 -17.53 -27.49
C ARG A 71 19.09 -16.34 -27.25
N PRO A 72 20.39 -16.51 -26.97
CA PRO A 72 21.28 -15.35 -26.78
C PRO A 72 21.29 -14.43 -28.01
N GLN A 73 21.27 -14.99 -29.17
CA GLN A 73 21.23 -14.27 -30.45
C GLN A 73 19.87 -13.61 -30.68
N ALA A 74 18.78 -14.30 -30.29
CA ALA A 74 17.43 -13.76 -30.36
C ALA A 74 17.27 -12.55 -29.44
N ILE A 75 17.68 -12.65 -28.16
CA ILE A 75 17.65 -11.57 -27.20
C ILE A 75 18.46 -10.38 -27.71
N SER A 76 19.70 -10.62 -28.18
CA SER A 76 20.54 -9.54 -28.73
C SER A 76 19.91 -8.81 -29.92
N ALA A 77 19.22 -9.54 -30.80
CA ALA A 77 18.52 -8.94 -31.95
C ALA A 77 17.30 -8.13 -31.52
N LEU A 78 16.48 -8.65 -30.59
CA LEU A 78 15.29 -7.97 -30.12
C LEU A 78 15.62 -6.76 -29.24
N ASP A 79 16.69 -6.83 -28.43
CA ASP A 79 17.19 -5.70 -27.64
C ASP A 79 17.65 -4.55 -28.53
N ARG A 80 18.39 -4.85 -29.61
CA ARG A 80 18.77 -3.82 -30.58
C ARG A 80 17.56 -3.16 -31.22
N LEU A 81 16.55 -3.96 -31.60
CA LEU A 81 15.29 -3.38 -32.11
C LEU A 81 14.66 -2.41 -31.11
N MET A 82 14.56 -2.78 -29.83
CA MET A 82 13.96 -1.93 -28.81
C MET A 82 14.79 -0.68 -28.51
N GLN A 83 16.13 -0.77 -28.53
CA GLN A 83 17.01 0.35 -28.22
C GLN A 83 17.18 1.33 -29.38
N ASP A 84 17.37 0.80 -30.60
CA ASP A 84 17.73 1.60 -31.77
C ASP A 84 16.49 2.11 -32.54
N PHE A 85 15.31 1.46 -32.34
CA PHE A 85 14.08 1.75 -33.08
C PHE A 85 12.85 1.94 -32.17
N PRO A 86 12.92 2.81 -31.15
CA PRO A 86 11.82 3.00 -30.20
C PRO A 86 10.55 3.64 -30.80
N ASP A 87 10.63 4.13 -32.04
CA ASP A 87 9.57 4.74 -32.84
C ASP A 87 8.78 3.72 -33.68
N GLN A 88 9.16 2.44 -33.67
CA GLN A 88 8.54 1.38 -34.46
C GLN A 88 7.46 0.60 -33.66
N ASP A 89 6.40 1.28 -33.23
CA ASP A 89 5.35 0.74 -32.34
C ASP A 89 4.79 -0.63 -32.78
N LYS A 90 4.53 -0.81 -34.09
CA LYS A 90 3.98 -2.06 -34.63
C LYS A 90 4.94 -3.24 -34.50
N LEU A 91 6.23 -3.01 -34.68
CA LEU A 91 7.26 -4.06 -34.56
C LEU A 91 7.53 -4.38 -33.10
N LEU A 92 7.51 -3.35 -32.22
CA LEU A 92 7.66 -3.51 -30.77
C LEU A 92 6.50 -4.30 -30.16
N ALA A 93 5.26 -4.09 -30.63
CA ALA A 93 4.11 -4.88 -30.18
C ALA A 93 4.25 -6.39 -30.48
N ILE A 94 4.92 -6.76 -31.60
CA ILE A 94 5.22 -8.17 -31.91
C ILE A 94 6.27 -8.74 -30.94
N VAL A 95 7.29 -7.95 -30.57
CA VAL A 95 8.29 -8.36 -29.56
C VAL A 95 7.59 -8.60 -28.22
N GLU A 96 6.72 -7.68 -27.79
CA GLU A 96 5.98 -7.79 -26.54
C GLU A 96 5.12 -9.06 -26.46
N GLN A 97 4.55 -9.53 -27.57
CA GLN A 97 3.78 -10.78 -27.61
C GLN A 97 4.65 -12.04 -27.34
N HIS A 98 5.94 -11.97 -27.62
CA HIS A 98 6.87 -13.11 -27.45
C HIS A 98 7.64 -13.06 -26.14
N MET A 99 7.70 -11.91 -25.45
CA MET A 99 8.42 -11.76 -24.18
C MET A 99 8.01 -12.74 -23.06
N PRO A 100 6.70 -13.05 -22.87
CA PRO A 100 6.31 -14.02 -21.86
C PRO A 100 6.92 -15.42 -22.09
N GLN A 101 7.04 -15.84 -23.34
CA GLN A 101 7.64 -17.13 -23.68
C GLN A 101 9.14 -17.17 -23.38
N VAL A 102 9.85 -16.06 -23.61
CA VAL A 102 11.27 -15.92 -23.30
C VAL A 102 11.51 -15.99 -21.78
N LEU A 103 10.70 -15.29 -21.00
CA LEU A 103 10.81 -15.31 -19.52
C LEU A 103 10.56 -16.71 -18.97
N ASP A 104 9.47 -17.35 -19.41
CA ASP A 104 9.11 -18.72 -19.00
C ASP A 104 10.25 -19.72 -19.28
N GLU A 105 10.88 -19.53 -20.40
CA GLU A 105 11.98 -20.37 -20.85
C GLU A 105 13.28 -20.13 -20.06
N ILE A 106 13.63 -18.87 -19.78
CA ILE A 106 14.78 -18.52 -18.92
C ILE A 106 14.61 -19.17 -17.54
N VAL A 107 13.45 -19.02 -16.94
CA VAL A 107 13.12 -19.62 -15.64
C VAL A 107 13.24 -21.15 -15.73
N GLY A 108 12.69 -21.78 -16.77
CA GLY A 108 12.81 -23.21 -16.98
C GLY A 108 14.25 -23.71 -17.20
N GLN A 109 15.17 -22.89 -17.77
CA GLN A 109 16.58 -23.23 -17.84
C GLN A 109 17.28 -23.13 -16.49
N ILE A 110 16.95 -22.12 -15.69
CA ILE A 110 17.47 -21.97 -14.34
C ILE A 110 17.05 -23.19 -13.49
N GLU A 111 15.78 -23.56 -13.50
CA GLU A 111 15.27 -24.74 -12.78
C GLU A 111 16.02 -26.03 -13.13
N ARG A 112 16.35 -26.21 -14.39
CA ARG A 112 17.00 -27.45 -14.87
C ARG A 112 18.52 -27.49 -14.68
N ASN A 113 19.19 -26.33 -14.67
CA ASN A 113 20.63 -26.29 -14.81
C ASN A 113 21.36 -25.53 -13.70
N TYR A 114 20.65 -24.81 -12.82
CA TYR A 114 21.29 -24.09 -11.71
C TYR A 114 21.83 -25.10 -10.69
N ILE A 115 22.94 -24.74 -10.05
CA ILE A 115 23.67 -25.65 -9.13
C ILE A 115 22.90 -25.99 -7.86
N GLN A 116 21.91 -25.15 -7.50
CA GLN A 116 21.02 -25.35 -6.35
C GLN A 116 19.59 -25.47 -6.84
N GLU A 117 18.76 -26.18 -6.09
CA GLU A 117 17.33 -26.23 -6.35
C GLU A 117 16.72 -24.85 -6.14
N VAL A 118 15.89 -24.38 -7.08
CA VAL A 118 15.24 -23.08 -7.06
C VAL A 118 13.73 -23.25 -7.21
N ASP A 119 12.98 -22.43 -6.49
CA ASP A 119 11.53 -22.38 -6.64
C ASP A 119 11.16 -21.47 -7.81
N ARG A 120 10.45 -22.04 -8.79
CA ARG A 120 9.93 -21.29 -9.95
C ARG A 120 9.05 -20.12 -9.55
N SER A 121 8.21 -20.29 -8.54
CA SER A 121 7.29 -19.25 -8.07
C SER A 121 8.07 -18.08 -7.50
N GLU A 122 9.12 -18.33 -6.73
CA GLU A 122 10.01 -17.31 -6.17
C GLU A 122 10.76 -16.54 -7.27
N LEU A 123 11.27 -17.23 -8.30
CA LEU A 123 11.92 -16.57 -9.44
C LEU A 123 10.95 -15.68 -10.22
N MET A 124 9.73 -16.17 -10.48
CA MET A 124 8.70 -15.40 -11.18
C MET A 124 8.24 -14.19 -10.35
N GLU A 125 8.06 -14.35 -9.06
CA GLU A 125 7.73 -13.25 -8.16
C GLU A 125 8.83 -12.18 -8.14
N THR A 126 10.09 -12.61 -8.09
CA THR A 126 11.24 -11.70 -8.15
C THR A 126 11.28 -10.92 -9.47
N ALA A 127 11.01 -11.57 -10.60
CA ALA A 127 10.92 -10.90 -11.89
C ALA A 127 9.77 -9.88 -11.95
N ILE A 128 8.60 -10.22 -11.42
CA ILE A 128 7.46 -9.31 -11.33
C ILE A 128 7.80 -8.10 -10.44
N ARG A 129 8.41 -8.32 -9.27
CA ARG A 129 8.84 -7.23 -8.37
C ARG A 129 9.86 -6.30 -9.05
N ALA A 130 10.78 -6.85 -9.83
CA ALA A 130 11.76 -6.06 -10.59
C ALA A 130 11.10 -5.21 -11.70
N ILE A 131 10.13 -5.76 -12.43
CA ILE A 131 9.37 -5.03 -13.47
C ILE A 131 8.57 -3.89 -12.82
N VAL A 132 7.86 -4.18 -11.74
CA VAL A 132 7.07 -3.22 -10.98
C VAL A 132 7.97 -2.12 -10.41
N GLY A 133 9.12 -2.48 -9.81
CA GLY A 133 10.08 -1.52 -9.25
C GLY A 133 10.74 -0.62 -10.31
N LYS A 134 10.88 -1.09 -11.57
CA LYS A 134 11.45 -0.27 -12.66
C LYS A 134 10.49 0.83 -13.13
N LEU A 135 9.19 0.64 -13.00
CA LEU A 135 8.21 1.68 -13.35
C LEU A 135 8.28 2.86 -12.39
N ASP A 136 8.67 2.61 -11.14
CA ASP A 136 8.86 3.65 -10.12
C ASP A 136 10.11 4.53 -10.38
N ALA A 137 11.15 3.97 -10.97
CA ALA A 137 12.40 4.68 -11.28
C ALA A 137 12.30 5.71 -12.42
N ARG A 138 11.23 5.71 -13.22
CA ARG A 138 11.04 6.59 -14.37
C ARG A 138 10.06 7.74 -14.15
N GLY A 139 9.34 7.76 -13.04
CA GLY A 139 8.27 8.72 -12.78
C GLY A 139 8.69 9.79 -11.78
N SER A 140 8.82 11.02 -12.21
CA SER A 140 8.87 12.20 -11.34
C SER A 140 7.63 12.38 -10.45
N PHE A 141 6.71 11.42 -10.47
CA PHE A 141 5.42 11.46 -9.78
C PHE A 141 5.31 10.50 -8.58
N LEU A 142 6.21 9.52 -8.44
CA LEU A 142 6.04 8.41 -7.51
C LEU A 142 7.20 8.34 -6.52
N ARG A 143 6.89 8.07 -5.25
CA ARG A 143 7.89 7.69 -4.26
C ARG A 143 8.22 6.20 -4.42
N THR A 144 9.40 5.79 -3.95
CA THR A 144 9.97 4.44 -4.07
C THR A 144 9.04 3.28 -3.64
N ASN A 145 7.92 3.55 -2.95
CA ASN A 145 6.98 2.55 -2.46
C ASN A 145 5.56 2.72 -3.02
N ASP A 146 5.39 3.47 -4.10
CA ASP A 146 4.06 3.73 -4.66
C ASP A 146 3.54 2.58 -5.53
N LEU A 147 4.44 1.72 -6.00
CA LEU A 147 4.13 0.49 -6.72
C LEU A 147 4.46 -0.72 -5.85
N GLU A 148 3.54 -1.63 -5.69
CA GLU A 148 3.69 -2.79 -4.81
C GLU A 148 3.05 -4.03 -5.42
N PHE A 149 3.75 -5.16 -5.35
CA PHE A 149 3.22 -6.47 -5.66
C PHE A 149 2.92 -7.20 -4.35
N PHE A 150 1.70 -7.72 -4.23
CA PHE A 150 1.29 -8.57 -3.12
C PHE A 150 1.21 -10.02 -3.59
N GLY A 151 1.93 -10.90 -2.94
CA GLY A 151 1.64 -12.32 -2.99
C GLY A 151 0.26 -12.61 -2.38
N THR A 152 -0.23 -13.83 -2.54
CA THR A 152 -1.57 -14.22 -2.06
C THR A 152 -1.76 -14.01 -0.56
N GLN A 153 -0.73 -14.29 0.24
CA GLN A 153 -0.77 -14.12 1.70
C GLN A 153 -0.77 -12.64 2.11
N GLU A 154 0.08 -11.82 1.50
CA GLU A 154 0.16 -10.37 1.76
C GLU A 154 -1.15 -9.68 1.38
N LEU A 155 -1.73 -10.05 0.24
CA LEU A 155 -3.03 -9.55 -0.21
C LEU A 155 -4.16 -9.91 0.78
N SER A 156 -4.17 -11.14 1.30
CA SER A 156 -5.14 -11.55 2.32
C SER A 156 -5.01 -10.71 3.59
N GLN A 157 -3.80 -10.51 4.09
CA GLN A 157 -3.56 -9.69 5.28
C GLN A 157 -3.96 -8.22 5.08
N PHE A 158 -3.70 -7.68 3.90
CA PHE A 158 -4.11 -6.32 3.55
C PHE A 158 -5.64 -6.19 3.52
N ASN A 159 -6.33 -7.14 2.90
CA ASN A 159 -7.79 -7.15 2.87
C ASN A 159 -8.41 -7.33 4.26
N ASP A 160 -7.87 -8.20 5.12
CA ASP A 160 -8.29 -8.38 6.51
C ASP A 160 -8.25 -7.05 7.27
N HIS A 161 -7.19 -6.27 7.05
CA HIS A 161 -7.03 -4.96 7.68
C HIS A 161 -8.08 -3.96 7.19
N LEU A 162 -8.32 -3.89 5.87
CA LEU A 162 -9.34 -3.01 5.29
C LEU A 162 -10.77 -3.40 5.73
N GLU A 163 -11.07 -4.69 5.80
CA GLU A 163 -12.37 -5.21 6.28
C GLU A 163 -12.54 -5.09 7.81
N GLN A 164 -11.48 -4.67 8.54
CA GLN A 164 -11.46 -4.60 10.01
C GLN A 164 -11.78 -5.93 10.70
N LYS A 165 -11.40 -7.02 10.06
CA LYS A 165 -11.65 -8.37 10.54
C LYS A 165 -10.40 -9.22 10.45
N LEU A 166 -10.19 -10.04 11.45
CA LEU A 166 -9.09 -10.99 11.52
C LEU A 166 -9.62 -12.32 12.07
N ALA A 167 -9.32 -13.42 11.39
CA ALA A 167 -9.61 -14.74 11.92
C ALA A 167 -8.47 -15.22 12.84
N GLY A 168 -8.74 -15.37 14.13
CA GLY A 168 -7.74 -15.75 15.12
C GLY A 168 -8.24 -15.69 16.55
N ILE A 169 -7.32 -15.46 17.51
CA ILE A 169 -7.64 -15.41 18.93
C ILE A 169 -7.88 -14.00 19.48
N GLY A 170 -7.45 -12.95 18.77
CA GLY A 170 -7.64 -11.56 19.20
C GLY A 170 -6.67 -11.11 20.32
N ALA A 171 -5.39 -11.35 20.14
CA ALA A 171 -4.32 -10.82 20.99
C ALA A 171 -3.36 -9.96 20.20
N MET A 172 -3.00 -8.80 20.73
CA MET A 172 -1.88 -8.00 20.27
C MET A 172 -0.58 -8.57 20.86
N LEU A 173 0.39 -8.84 20.01
CA LEU A 173 1.67 -9.44 20.41
C LEU A 173 2.81 -8.48 20.11
N LYS A 174 3.89 -8.59 20.88
CA LYS A 174 5.16 -7.92 20.63
C LYS A 174 6.33 -8.88 20.84
N ALA A 175 7.43 -8.63 20.14
CA ALA A 175 8.71 -9.25 20.46
C ALA A 175 9.43 -8.39 21.50
N GLU A 176 9.93 -8.99 22.58
CA GLU A 176 10.72 -8.33 23.60
C GLU A 176 11.80 -9.29 24.08
N SER A 177 13.07 -8.91 23.95
CA SER A 177 14.24 -9.74 24.31
C SER A 177 14.24 -11.16 23.70
N GLY A 178 13.74 -11.30 22.46
CA GLY A 178 13.63 -12.59 21.77
C GLY A 178 12.39 -13.42 22.13
N GLU A 179 11.56 -12.95 23.05
CA GLU A 179 10.36 -13.62 23.51
C GLU A 179 9.09 -12.99 22.90
N VAL A 180 8.02 -13.79 22.77
CA VAL A 180 6.71 -13.33 22.32
C VAL A 180 5.84 -12.99 23.52
N ILE A 181 5.54 -11.71 23.67
CA ILE A 181 4.75 -11.20 24.82
C ILE A 181 3.36 -10.78 24.34
N VAL A 182 2.34 -11.14 25.08
CA VAL A 182 0.99 -10.59 24.90
C VAL A 182 1.02 -9.13 25.35
N GLN A 183 0.96 -8.20 24.39
CA GLN A 183 0.85 -6.78 24.69
C GLN A 183 -0.51 -6.45 25.29
N SER A 184 -1.59 -6.96 24.66
CA SER A 184 -2.97 -6.84 25.14
C SER A 184 -3.85 -7.87 24.46
N PRO A 185 -4.75 -8.59 25.16
CA PRO A 185 -5.90 -9.20 24.52
C PRO A 185 -6.86 -8.10 24.03
N LEU A 186 -7.67 -8.37 23.03
CA LEU A 186 -8.74 -7.47 22.57
C LEU A 186 -10.03 -7.78 23.33
N ALA A 187 -10.71 -6.73 23.81
CA ALA A 187 -11.96 -6.91 24.57
C ALA A 187 -13.00 -7.72 23.77
N GLY A 188 -13.61 -8.73 24.41
CA GLY A 188 -14.59 -9.63 23.78
C GLY A 188 -14.01 -10.63 22.79
N SER A 189 -12.68 -10.77 22.72
CA SER A 189 -12.03 -11.78 21.90
C SER A 189 -11.84 -13.11 22.63
N PRO A 190 -11.63 -14.25 21.91
CA PRO A 190 -11.28 -15.51 22.53
C PRO A 190 -10.07 -15.42 23.48
N ALA A 191 -9.06 -14.62 23.16
CA ALA A 191 -7.91 -14.39 24.03
C ALA A 191 -8.31 -13.73 25.36
N PHE A 192 -9.19 -12.72 25.29
CA PHE A 192 -9.69 -12.03 26.47
C PHE A 192 -10.56 -12.94 27.33
N GLU A 193 -11.55 -13.62 26.73
CA GLU A 193 -12.47 -14.52 27.42
C GLU A 193 -11.76 -15.76 27.98
N GLY A 194 -10.73 -16.25 27.28
CA GLY A 194 -9.88 -17.36 27.72
C GLY A 194 -8.88 -17.00 28.80
N GLY A 195 -8.83 -15.73 29.22
CA GLY A 195 -8.02 -15.26 30.36
C GLY A 195 -6.55 -15.00 30.04
N LEU A 196 -6.17 -14.79 28.76
CA LEU A 196 -4.87 -14.19 28.43
C LEU A 196 -4.80 -12.78 28.99
N LYS A 197 -3.62 -12.39 29.48
CA LYS A 197 -3.38 -11.09 30.10
C LYS A 197 -2.19 -10.39 29.45
N ALA A 198 -2.17 -9.06 29.54
CA ALA A 198 -0.98 -8.30 29.18
C ALA A 198 0.22 -8.76 30.02
N GLY A 199 1.38 -8.95 29.38
CA GLY A 199 2.60 -9.46 29.98
C GLY A 199 2.74 -11.00 29.93
N ASP A 200 1.72 -11.77 29.60
CA ASP A 200 1.85 -13.21 29.40
C ASP A 200 2.87 -13.51 28.30
N ARG A 201 3.83 -14.40 28.57
CA ARG A 201 4.84 -14.84 27.61
C ARG A 201 4.36 -16.11 26.92
N ILE A 202 4.20 -16.07 25.59
CA ILE A 202 3.83 -17.25 24.80
C ILE A 202 5.09 -18.06 24.53
N VAL A 203 5.11 -19.30 25.00
CA VAL A 203 6.24 -20.21 24.86
C VAL A 203 5.97 -21.36 23.92
N ALA A 204 4.69 -21.77 23.76
CA ALA A 204 4.30 -22.84 22.86
C ALA A 204 2.91 -22.61 22.26
N ILE A 205 2.66 -23.14 21.07
CA ILE A 205 1.36 -23.13 20.41
C ILE A 205 1.08 -24.53 19.87
N ASN A 206 -0.09 -25.09 20.20
CA ASN A 206 -0.48 -26.47 19.88
C ASN A 206 0.58 -27.51 20.35
N GLY A 207 1.20 -27.28 21.48
CA GLY A 207 2.23 -28.16 22.06
C GLY A 207 3.62 -28.02 21.43
N SER A 208 3.80 -27.18 20.40
CA SER A 208 5.10 -26.91 19.78
C SER A 208 5.70 -25.63 20.33
N GLU A 209 6.96 -25.67 20.76
CA GLU A 209 7.70 -24.50 21.20
C GLU A 209 7.94 -23.53 20.03
N LEU A 210 8.02 -22.23 20.34
CA LEU A 210 8.33 -21.21 19.34
C LEU A 210 9.83 -21.21 19.03
N PRO A 211 10.22 -20.97 17.76
CA PRO A 211 11.63 -20.92 17.38
C PRO A 211 12.32 -19.69 17.98
N GLU A 212 13.64 -19.75 18.20
CA GLU A 212 14.42 -18.60 18.69
C GLU A 212 14.45 -17.43 17.68
N GLN A 213 14.46 -17.73 16.38
CA GLN A 213 14.39 -16.73 15.32
C GLN A 213 13.01 -16.73 14.66
N GLY A 214 12.42 -15.54 14.45
CA GLY A 214 11.09 -15.41 13.83
C GLY A 214 9.94 -15.87 14.74
N ALA A 215 10.15 -15.91 16.06
CA ALA A 215 9.16 -16.36 17.05
C ALA A 215 7.82 -15.61 16.91
N LEU A 216 7.86 -14.28 16.76
CA LEU A 216 6.66 -13.46 16.64
C LEU A 216 5.87 -13.78 15.37
N GLU A 217 6.54 -13.88 14.22
CA GLU A 217 5.90 -14.22 12.93
C GLU A 217 5.28 -15.60 12.97
N THR A 218 6.04 -16.57 13.54
CA THR A 218 5.54 -17.94 13.73
C THR A 218 4.33 -17.97 14.66
N ALA A 219 4.37 -17.25 15.79
CA ALA A 219 3.25 -17.17 16.71
C ALA A 219 2.01 -16.56 16.02
N VAL A 220 2.17 -15.44 15.33
CA VAL A 220 1.07 -14.80 14.58
C VAL A 220 0.47 -15.76 13.54
N LYS A 221 1.31 -16.48 12.79
CA LYS A 221 0.87 -17.47 11.80
C LYS A 221 0.06 -18.62 12.42
N LEU A 222 0.54 -19.18 13.55
CA LEU A 222 -0.10 -20.30 14.23
C LEU A 222 -1.37 -19.92 14.99
N LEU A 223 -1.48 -18.69 15.51
CA LEU A 223 -2.64 -18.18 16.22
C LEU A 223 -3.77 -17.77 15.27
N ARG A 224 -3.46 -17.44 14.03
CA ARG A 224 -4.45 -17.26 12.95
C ARG A 224 -4.95 -18.64 12.46
N GLY A 225 -6.08 -18.65 11.78
CA GLY A 225 -6.63 -19.84 11.16
C GLY A 225 -8.15 -19.76 11.00
N PRO A 226 -8.79 -20.79 10.43
CA PRO A 226 -10.23 -20.81 10.17
C PRO A 226 -11.03 -20.60 11.45
N VAL A 227 -12.10 -19.81 11.35
CA VAL A 227 -13.05 -19.58 12.45
C VAL A 227 -13.64 -20.90 12.93
N GLY A 228 -13.82 -21.06 14.24
CA GLY A 228 -14.34 -22.28 14.88
C GLY A 228 -13.28 -23.35 15.14
N THR A 229 -12.03 -23.19 14.69
CA THR A 229 -10.98 -24.17 14.95
C THR A 229 -10.31 -23.94 16.31
N PRO A 230 -9.95 -25.02 17.06
CA PRO A 230 -9.28 -24.91 18.34
C PRO A 230 -7.78 -24.53 18.15
N VAL A 231 -7.23 -23.87 19.17
CA VAL A 231 -5.78 -23.65 19.32
C VAL A 231 -5.43 -23.66 20.80
N SER A 232 -4.33 -24.32 21.18
CA SER A 232 -3.82 -24.25 22.54
C SER A 232 -2.61 -23.34 22.60
N VAL A 233 -2.52 -22.53 23.66
CA VAL A 233 -1.46 -21.54 23.87
C VAL A 233 -0.80 -21.81 25.23
N GLY A 234 0.46 -22.22 25.20
CA GLY A 234 1.29 -22.37 26.39
C GLY A 234 1.90 -21.05 26.79
N ILE A 235 1.59 -20.58 27.98
CA ILE A 235 2.07 -19.30 28.50
C ILE A 235 2.83 -19.45 29.82
N LYS A 236 3.70 -18.47 30.08
CA LYS A 236 4.22 -18.19 31.42
C LYS A 236 3.84 -16.77 31.84
N ARG A 237 3.29 -16.60 33.04
CA ARG A 237 2.88 -15.30 33.57
C ARG A 237 4.03 -14.57 34.26
N PRO A 238 4.04 -13.23 34.23
CA PRO A 238 5.00 -12.46 35.02
C PRO A 238 4.99 -12.88 36.48
N GLY A 239 6.19 -13.17 37.03
CA GLY A 239 6.36 -13.61 38.43
C GLY A 239 6.07 -15.10 38.67
N SER A 240 5.82 -15.90 37.63
CA SER A 240 5.67 -17.37 37.73
C SER A 240 6.35 -18.05 36.54
N ASP A 241 7.13 -19.10 36.82
CA ASP A 241 7.73 -19.96 35.80
C ASP A 241 6.81 -21.14 35.42
N GLU A 242 5.65 -21.26 36.05
CA GLU A 242 4.68 -22.32 35.78
C GLU A 242 4.12 -22.18 34.37
N LEU A 243 4.19 -23.28 33.62
CA LEU A 243 3.60 -23.37 32.28
C LEU A 243 2.08 -23.56 32.41
N GLN A 244 1.32 -22.63 31.87
CA GLN A 244 -0.15 -22.72 31.79
C GLN A 244 -0.58 -22.93 30.35
N GLU A 245 -1.46 -23.89 30.10
CA GLU A 245 -2.07 -24.12 28.80
C GLU A 245 -3.46 -23.50 28.76
N ILE A 246 -3.68 -22.59 27.78
CA ILE A 246 -4.98 -21.96 27.54
C ILE A 246 -5.53 -22.48 26.21
N LYS A 247 -6.72 -23.11 26.27
CA LYS A 247 -7.42 -23.61 25.08
C LYS A 247 -8.40 -22.57 24.60
N LEU A 248 -8.25 -22.15 23.33
CA LEU A 248 -9.03 -21.11 22.69
C LEU A 248 -9.68 -21.63 21.41
N THR A 249 -10.79 -21.04 21.02
CA THR A 249 -11.40 -21.27 19.71
C THR A 249 -11.25 -20.02 18.87
N ARG A 250 -10.67 -20.14 17.68
CA ARG A 250 -10.51 -19.02 16.76
C ARG A 250 -11.86 -18.44 16.36
N ASN A 251 -11.94 -17.12 16.31
CA ASN A 251 -13.15 -16.41 15.93
C ASN A 251 -12.83 -15.26 15.00
N THR A 252 -13.84 -14.65 14.40
CA THR A 252 -13.70 -13.37 13.71
C THR A 252 -13.48 -12.26 14.73
N ILE A 253 -12.32 -11.64 14.71
CA ILE A 253 -11.93 -10.53 15.58
C ILE A 253 -12.21 -9.24 14.83
N ARG A 254 -12.96 -8.36 15.46
CA ARG A 254 -13.14 -6.99 14.95
C ARG A 254 -11.99 -6.11 15.45
N LEU A 255 -11.43 -5.34 14.54
CA LEU A 255 -10.37 -4.37 14.83
C LEU A 255 -11.00 -2.97 14.79
N PRO A 256 -11.31 -2.33 15.95
CA PRO A 256 -11.91 -1.01 15.93
C PRO A 256 -10.89 0.03 15.45
N SER A 257 -11.33 0.93 14.59
CA SER A 257 -10.54 2.06 14.11
C SER A 257 -10.78 3.34 14.91
N VAL A 258 -11.93 3.44 15.56
CA VAL A 258 -12.36 4.59 16.36
C VAL A 258 -12.17 4.29 17.84
N LEU A 259 -11.27 5.03 18.47
CA LEU A 259 -10.83 4.81 19.83
C LEU A 259 -11.00 6.09 20.65
N GLY A 260 -11.25 5.94 21.96
CA GLY A 260 -11.28 7.05 22.90
C GLY A 260 -9.92 7.38 23.50
N ASP A 261 -9.93 8.22 24.52
CA ASP A 261 -8.71 8.60 25.25
C ASP A 261 -8.24 7.48 26.20
N ARG A 262 -9.17 6.84 26.88
CA ARG A 262 -8.94 5.79 27.89
C ARG A 262 -10.04 4.74 27.86
N ARG A 263 -9.78 3.60 28.52
CA ARG A 263 -10.79 2.57 28.74
C ARG A 263 -11.62 2.88 29.97
N LYS A 264 -12.91 2.55 29.90
CA LYS A 264 -13.82 2.47 31.04
C LYS A 264 -13.61 1.15 31.80
N THR A 265 -14.24 1.00 32.95
CA THR A 265 -14.20 -0.24 33.75
C THR A 265 -14.83 -1.44 33.05
N ASP A 266 -15.74 -1.21 32.12
CA ASP A 266 -16.37 -2.21 31.24
C ASP A 266 -15.53 -2.50 29.98
N HIS A 267 -14.31 -2.00 29.91
CA HIS A 267 -13.37 -2.14 28.79
C HIS A 267 -13.76 -1.41 27.52
N ASN A 268 -14.88 -0.69 27.47
CA ASN A 268 -15.26 0.19 26.37
C ASN A 268 -14.40 1.46 26.36
N TRP A 269 -14.38 2.18 25.25
CA TRP A 269 -13.67 3.44 25.15
C TRP A 269 -14.44 4.58 25.82
N GLU A 270 -13.71 5.44 26.54
CA GLU A 270 -14.24 6.71 27.02
C GLU A 270 -13.95 7.80 25.99
N PHE A 271 -15.00 8.35 25.43
CA PHE A 271 -14.91 9.43 24.44
C PHE A 271 -15.03 10.82 25.05
N MET A 272 -15.57 10.96 26.26
CA MET A 272 -15.62 12.25 26.94
C MET A 272 -14.30 12.49 27.68
N LEU A 273 -13.50 13.45 27.18
CA LEU A 273 -12.18 13.76 27.69
C LEU A 273 -12.24 14.62 28.95
N GLU A 274 -13.06 15.70 28.90
CA GLU A 274 -13.33 16.61 30.03
C GLU A 274 -14.82 16.68 30.28
N GLU A 275 -15.29 16.03 31.33
CA GLU A 275 -16.73 15.96 31.67
C GLU A 275 -17.32 17.34 32.05
N GLU A 276 -16.58 18.17 32.81
CA GLU A 276 -17.01 19.49 33.24
C GLU A 276 -17.26 20.45 32.08
N ARG A 277 -16.40 20.41 31.04
CA ARG A 277 -16.50 21.26 29.86
C ARG A 277 -17.20 20.60 28.68
N LYS A 278 -17.56 19.32 28.83
CA LYS A 278 -18.19 18.53 27.77
C LYS A 278 -17.35 18.48 26.50
N LEU A 279 -16.04 18.24 26.66
CA LEU A 279 -15.13 18.11 25.55
C LEU A 279 -14.95 16.64 25.19
N GLY A 280 -15.31 16.28 23.95
CA GLY A 280 -15.12 14.97 23.38
C GLY A 280 -13.71 14.78 22.77
N TYR A 281 -13.25 13.54 22.74
CA TYR A 281 -12.02 13.12 22.08
C TYR A 281 -12.24 11.80 21.36
N ILE A 282 -12.02 11.82 20.07
CA ILE A 282 -12.07 10.63 19.21
C ILE A 282 -10.75 10.51 18.48
N ARG A 283 -10.13 9.33 18.56
CA ARG A 283 -8.94 8.99 17.81
C ARG A 283 -9.31 8.02 16.70
N LEU A 284 -9.05 8.39 15.45
CA LEU A 284 -9.22 7.56 14.27
C LEU A 284 -7.84 7.02 13.85
N THR A 285 -7.60 5.73 14.02
CA THR A 285 -6.28 5.12 13.87
C THR A 285 -5.98 4.64 12.45
N TYR A 286 -7.01 4.32 11.70
CA TYR A 286 -6.95 3.99 10.26
C TYR A 286 -8.36 4.07 9.66
N LEU A 287 -8.47 3.93 8.34
CA LEU A 287 -9.73 4.02 7.60
C LEU A 287 -10.09 2.67 6.97
N GLY A 288 -10.84 1.87 7.69
CA GLY A 288 -11.42 0.62 7.24
C GLY A 288 -12.91 0.76 6.92
N LYS A 289 -13.52 -0.34 6.52
CA LYS A 289 -14.91 -0.39 6.05
C LYS A 289 -15.95 0.08 7.08
N GLN A 290 -15.69 -0.12 8.37
CA GLN A 290 -16.61 0.22 9.46
C GLN A 290 -16.31 1.58 10.10
N SER A 291 -15.24 2.27 9.68
CA SER A 291 -14.75 3.48 10.36
C SER A 291 -15.79 4.61 10.45
N ALA A 292 -16.60 4.78 9.40
CA ALA A 292 -17.65 5.81 9.40
C ALA A 292 -18.78 5.49 10.39
N GLU A 293 -19.18 4.22 10.48
CA GLU A 293 -20.21 3.78 11.43
C GLU A 293 -19.72 3.82 12.86
N GLU A 294 -18.47 3.39 13.11
CA GLU A 294 -17.83 3.51 14.42
C GLU A 294 -17.73 4.99 14.85
N MET A 295 -17.38 5.89 13.91
CA MET A 295 -17.33 7.33 14.15
C MET A 295 -18.71 7.89 14.49
N ARG A 296 -19.74 7.51 13.73
CA ARG A 296 -21.13 7.90 13.99
C ARG A 296 -21.55 7.50 15.40
N THR A 297 -21.35 6.24 15.77
CA THR A 297 -21.68 5.71 17.10
C THR A 297 -21.00 6.49 18.23
N ALA A 298 -19.70 6.80 18.06
CA ALA A 298 -18.97 7.60 19.06
C ALA A 298 -19.48 9.05 19.16
N LEU A 299 -19.85 9.66 18.03
CA LEU A 299 -20.41 11.01 17.98
C LEU A 299 -21.81 11.06 18.61
N GLU A 300 -22.66 10.07 18.39
CA GLU A 300 -23.97 9.93 19.01
C GLU A 300 -23.85 9.76 20.54
N GLU A 301 -22.91 8.93 21.02
CA GLU A 301 -22.63 8.83 22.46
C GLU A 301 -22.25 10.17 23.05
N LEU A 302 -21.35 10.91 22.40
CA LEU A 302 -20.92 12.23 22.85
C LEU A 302 -22.04 13.27 22.79
N GLN A 303 -22.88 13.23 21.75
CA GLN A 303 -24.04 14.13 21.63
C GLN A 303 -25.07 13.88 22.73
N ASN A 304 -25.35 12.60 23.02
CA ASN A 304 -26.25 12.21 24.12
C ASN A 304 -25.73 12.67 25.51
N ARG A 305 -24.40 12.88 25.63
CA ARG A 305 -23.75 13.45 26.84
C ARG A 305 -23.58 14.97 26.76
N ALA A 306 -24.27 15.64 25.80
CA ALA A 306 -24.24 17.09 25.58
C ALA A 306 -22.83 17.65 25.29
N MET A 307 -22.06 16.98 24.41
CA MET A 307 -20.75 17.44 23.96
C MET A 307 -20.83 18.87 23.40
N LYS A 308 -19.87 19.71 23.81
CA LYS A 308 -19.74 21.10 23.36
C LYS A 308 -18.58 21.39 22.46
N GLY A 309 -17.59 20.48 22.37
CA GLY A 309 -16.43 20.61 21.51
C GLY A 309 -15.75 19.26 21.30
N LEU A 310 -15.12 19.08 20.16
CA LEU A 310 -14.51 17.81 19.76
C LEU A 310 -13.04 17.96 19.40
N ILE A 311 -12.20 17.05 19.90
CA ILE A 311 -10.86 16.80 19.40
C ILE A 311 -10.92 15.53 18.55
N LEU A 312 -10.62 15.65 17.26
CA LEU A 312 -10.45 14.52 16.33
C LEU A 312 -8.96 14.27 16.14
N ASP A 313 -8.45 13.17 16.67
CA ASP A 313 -7.03 12.84 16.61
C ASP A 313 -6.75 11.88 15.44
N LEU A 314 -6.07 12.38 14.42
CA LEU A 314 -5.62 11.66 13.22
C LEU A 314 -4.11 11.37 13.25
N ARG A 315 -3.42 11.63 14.35
CA ARG A 315 -2.00 11.36 14.47
C ARG A 315 -1.70 9.87 14.30
N ASN A 316 -0.62 9.57 13.58
CA ASN A 316 -0.19 8.21 13.23
C ASN A 316 -1.23 7.42 12.38
N ASN A 317 -2.24 8.05 11.82
CA ASN A 317 -3.19 7.39 10.92
C ASN A 317 -2.59 7.29 9.51
N PRO A 318 -2.27 6.08 9.00
CA PRO A 318 -1.67 5.90 7.68
C PRO A 318 -2.67 6.05 6.52
N GLY A 319 -3.94 6.30 6.81
CA GLY A 319 -5.02 6.34 5.83
C GLY A 319 -5.81 5.04 5.76
N GLY A 320 -6.17 4.62 4.57
CA GLY A 320 -6.98 3.45 4.27
C GLY A 320 -7.93 3.69 3.10
N MET A 321 -9.19 3.31 3.24
CA MET A 321 -10.19 3.39 2.17
C MET A 321 -10.62 4.84 1.90
N LEU A 322 -10.66 5.23 0.62
CA LEU A 322 -11.18 6.52 0.18
C LEU A 322 -12.65 6.73 0.59
N ASP A 323 -13.47 5.72 0.32
CA ASP A 323 -14.91 5.81 0.62
C ASP A 323 -15.17 6.03 2.12
N SER A 324 -14.34 5.43 2.98
CA SER A 324 -14.41 5.65 4.43
C SER A 324 -13.98 7.07 4.82
N ALA A 325 -12.97 7.64 4.16
CA ALA A 325 -12.57 9.03 4.40
C ALA A 325 -13.66 10.01 3.96
N VAL A 326 -14.28 9.76 2.81
CA VAL A 326 -15.41 10.55 2.32
C VAL A 326 -16.57 10.47 3.32
N ALA A 327 -16.97 9.26 3.73
CA ALA A 327 -18.08 9.07 4.65
C ALA A 327 -17.81 9.67 6.04
N VAL A 328 -16.58 9.58 6.57
CA VAL A 328 -16.21 10.25 7.83
C VAL A 328 -16.22 11.77 7.69
N SER A 329 -15.71 12.31 6.57
CA SER A 329 -15.74 13.77 6.33
C SER A 329 -17.16 14.31 6.23
N ASP A 330 -18.05 13.56 5.59
CA ASP A 330 -19.47 13.91 5.41
C ASP A 330 -20.23 14.02 6.73
N LEU A 331 -19.81 13.29 7.77
CA LEU A 331 -20.37 13.45 9.13
C LEU A 331 -20.15 14.84 9.73
N PHE A 332 -19.21 15.63 9.23
CA PHE A 332 -18.83 16.92 9.82
C PHE A 332 -19.11 18.13 8.91
N VAL A 333 -19.28 17.93 7.61
CA VAL A 333 -19.46 19.00 6.61
C VAL A 333 -20.79 18.80 5.91
N ASP A 334 -21.62 19.84 5.87
CA ASP A 334 -22.98 19.78 5.32
C ASP A 334 -23.07 20.17 3.85
N SER A 335 -22.05 20.78 3.32
CA SER A 335 -21.98 21.21 1.92
C SER A 335 -20.54 21.52 1.51
N GLY A 336 -20.29 21.51 0.22
CA GLY A 336 -18.96 21.77 -0.34
C GLY A 336 -18.21 20.50 -0.71
N ARG A 337 -17.04 20.68 -1.31
CA ARG A 337 -16.18 19.60 -1.76
C ARG A 337 -15.52 18.89 -0.59
N ILE A 338 -15.51 17.55 -0.61
CA ILE A 338 -14.70 16.72 0.30
C ILE A 338 -13.33 16.48 -0.33
N VAL A 339 -13.31 15.94 -1.54
CA VAL A 339 -12.08 15.63 -2.29
C VAL A 339 -12.38 15.50 -3.77
N THR A 340 -11.42 15.79 -4.63
CA THR A 340 -11.47 15.48 -6.04
C THR A 340 -10.38 14.45 -6.37
N VAL A 341 -10.74 13.43 -7.13
CA VAL A 341 -9.81 12.39 -7.63
C VAL A 341 -9.62 12.60 -9.13
N LYS A 342 -8.37 12.82 -9.57
CA LYS A 342 -8.03 13.01 -10.98
C LYS A 342 -7.04 11.97 -11.46
N GLY A 343 -7.38 11.25 -12.50
CA GLY A 343 -6.56 10.23 -13.12
C GLY A 343 -6.67 10.22 -14.64
N ARG A 344 -6.01 9.27 -15.29
CA ARG A 344 -6.04 9.13 -16.76
C ARG A 344 -7.43 8.84 -17.31
N GLN A 345 -8.33 8.26 -16.51
CA GLN A 345 -9.68 7.91 -16.90
C GLN A 345 -10.72 9.01 -16.63
N GLY A 346 -10.29 10.16 -16.12
CA GLY A 346 -11.15 11.29 -15.82
C GLY A 346 -11.02 11.81 -14.39
N GLU A 347 -12.02 12.62 -14.02
CA GLU A 347 -12.11 13.27 -12.71
C GLU A 347 -13.40 12.83 -12.01
N THR A 348 -13.30 12.51 -10.73
CA THR A 348 -14.44 12.23 -9.86
C THR A 348 -14.40 13.17 -8.67
N ALA A 349 -15.51 13.86 -8.44
CA ALA A 349 -15.70 14.79 -7.34
C ALA A 349 -16.60 14.15 -6.27
N TYR A 350 -16.19 14.28 -5.00
CA TYR A 350 -16.94 13.85 -3.83
C TYR A 350 -17.36 15.11 -3.08
N ASP A 351 -18.66 15.34 -2.99
CA ASP A 351 -19.25 16.51 -2.31
C ASP A 351 -20.00 16.06 -1.05
N ALA A 352 -19.98 16.91 -0.04
CA ALA A 352 -20.66 16.69 1.21
C ALA A 352 -22.18 16.83 1.06
N LYS A 353 -22.93 16.11 1.92
CA LYS A 353 -24.38 16.10 1.97
C LYS A 353 -24.86 16.56 3.35
N PRO A 354 -25.97 17.31 3.41
CA PRO A 354 -26.45 17.86 4.67
C PRO A 354 -27.07 16.83 5.63
N GLU A 355 -27.40 15.65 5.11
CA GLU A 355 -28.05 14.60 5.89
C GLU A 355 -27.08 14.04 6.93
N ASP A 356 -27.55 13.84 8.17
CA ASP A 356 -26.81 13.22 9.28
C ASP A 356 -25.52 13.94 9.71
N THR A 357 -25.35 15.21 9.35
CA THR A 357 -24.16 16.00 9.73
C THR A 357 -24.21 16.43 11.18
N PHE A 358 -23.15 16.17 11.93
CA PHE A 358 -22.97 16.62 13.32
C PHE A 358 -22.48 18.07 13.36
N ARG A 359 -23.31 18.97 13.90
CA ARG A 359 -23.10 20.43 13.86
C ARG A 359 -23.15 21.04 15.28
N GLY A 360 -22.87 22.33 15.37
CA GLY A 360 -23.12 23.15 16.58
C GLY A 360 -21.98 23.13 17.59
N PHE A 361 -20.83 22.53 17.29
CA PHE A 361 -19.66 22.52 18.16
C PHE A 361 -18.36 22.78 17.41
N PRO A 362 -17.35 23.43 18.02
CA PRO A 362 -16.02 23.58 17.42
C PRO A 362 -15.26 22.25 17.39
N ILE A 363 -14.41 22.09 16.37
CA ILE A 363 -13.55 20.92 16.20
C ILE A 363 -12.09 21.37 16.11
N ALA A 364 -11.22 20.61 16.82
CA ALA A 364 -9.78 20.65 16.64
C ALA A 364 -9.31 19.31 16.08
N VAL A 365 -8.60 19.32 14.97
CA VAL A 365 -8.02 18.12 14.34
C VAL A 365 -6.53 18.05 14.68
N LEU A 366 -6.11 16.97 15.31
CA LEU A 366 -4.69 16.70 15.57
C LEU A 366 -4.09 15.88 14.44
N VAL A 367 -2.97 16.35 13.90
CA VAL A 367 -2.22 15.66 12.82
C VAL A 367 -0.72 15.64 13.13
N ASN A 368 -0.01 14.69 12.55
CA ASN A 368 1.46 14.66 12.60
C ASN A 368 2.06 14.16 11.27
N ARG A 369 3.39 14.14 11.17
CA ARG A 369 4.14 13.71 10.00
C ARG A 369 3.88 12.24 9.55
N ARG A 370 3.14 11.45 10.35
CA ARG A 370 2.69 10.09 10.01
C ARG A 370 1.21 10.01 9.65
N THR A 371 0.47 11.10 9.72
CA THR A 371 -0.88 11.21 9.17
C THR A 371 -0.77 11.20 7.65
N ALA A 372 -1.38 10.21 6.96
CA ALA A 372 -1.13 10.00 5.54
C ALA A 372 -2.39 9.64 4.74
N SER A 373 -2.35 9.87 3.42
CA SER A 373 -3.32 9.35 2.44
C SER A 373 -4.77 9.74 2.77
N ALA A 374 -5.67 8.77 2.93
CA ALA A 374 -7.10 9.00 3.21
C ALA A 374 -7.33 9.80 4.52
N ALA A 375 -6.43 9.73 5.51
CA ALA A 375 -6.52 10.57 6.71
C ALA A 375 -6.22 12.06 6.41
N GLU A 376 -5.36 12.32 5.41
CA GLU A 376 -5.10 13.68 4.94
C GLU A 376 -6.32 14.29 4.25
N ILE A 377 -7.16 13.46 3.59
CA ILE A 377 -8.43 13.90 2.99
C ILE A 377 -9.35 14.49 4.05
N ILE A 378 -9.51 13.79 5.20
CA ILE A 378 -10.33 14.27 6.30
C ILE A 378 -9.80 15.60 6.85
N ALA A 379 -8.49 15.66 7.14
CA ALA A 379 -7.88 16.88 7.67
C ALA A 379 -8.01 18.06 6.68
N ALA A 380 -7.74 17.84 5.39
CA ALA A 380 -7.88 18.84 4.34
C ALA A 380 -9.32 19.29 4.14
N CYS A 381 -10.26 18.34 4.11
CA CYS A 381 -11.69 18.63 3.99
C CYS A 381 -12.18 19.54 5.12
N LEU A 382 -11.87 19.19 6.36
CA LEU A 382 -12.33 19.96 7.52
C LEU A 382 -11.66 21.34 7.60
N GLN A 383 -10.38 21.45 7.20
CA GLN A 383 -9.65 22.72 7.16
C GLN A 383 -10.17 23.63 6.06
N ASP A 384 -10.23 23.16 4.83
CA ASP A 384 -10.59 23.98 3.66
C ASP A 384 -12.05 24.44 3.69
N ASN A 385 -12.97 23.63 4.25
CA ASN A 385 -14.35 24.00 4.50
C ASN A 385 -14.53 24.81 5.81
N GLN A 386 -13.45 25.22 6.48
CA GLN A 386 -13.45 26.02 7.71
C GLN A 386 -14.25 25.37 8.85
N ARG A 387 -14.39 24.05 8.83
CA ARG A 387 -15.13 23.28 9.83
C ARG A 387 -14.31 23.02 11.09
N ALA A 388 -12.99 22.91 10.95
CA ALA A 388 -12.08 22.64 12.07
C ALA A 388 -10.79 23.44 11.93
N VAL A 389 -10.08 23.60 13.06
CA VAL A 389 -8.67 24.02 13.08
C VAL A 389 -7.78 22.79 13.09
N VAL A 390 -6.72 22.79 12.27
CA VAL A 390 -5.72 21.73 12.22
C VAL A 390 -4.52 22.10 13.08
N ILE A 391 -4.10 21.22 13.96
CA ILE A 391 -3.07 21.43 14.98
C ILE A 391 -2.04 20.31 14.93
N GLY A 392 -0.78 20.62 15.10
CA GLY A 392 0.31 19.62 15.17
C GLY A 392 1.40 19.82 14.15
N GLU A 393 1.73 18.81 13.37
CA GLU A 393 2.78 18.84 12.34
C GLU A 393 2.15 18.72 10.94
N ARG A 394 2.87 19.19 9.92
CA ARG A 394 2.49 18.92 8.53
C ARG A 394 2.39 17.40 8.31
N THR A 395 1.35 16.97 7.63
CA THR A 395 1.09 15.55 7.34
C THR A 395 2.09 14.97 6.33
N TYR A 396 2.03 13.69 6.08
CA TYR A 396 2.99 12.95 5.26
C TYR A 396 3.03 13.40 3.79
N GLY A 397 1.91 13.83 3.23
CA GLY A 397 1.79 14.24 1.82
C GLY A 397 1.68 13.06 0.86
N GLN A 398 0.82 12.10 1.14
CA GLN A 398 0.52 10.98 0.26
C GLN A 398 -0.77 11.22 -0.52
N GLY A 399 -0.66 12.02 -1.57
CA GLY A 399 -1.79 12.44 -2.39
C GLY A 399 -2.10 11.54 -3.59
N ILE A 400 -1.71 10.27 -3.57
CA ILE A 400 -1.87 9.33 -4.70
C ILE A 400 -2.90 8.27 -4.38
N VAL A 401 -3.86 8.09 -5.30
CA VAL A 401 -4.81 6.97 -5.30
C VAL A 401 -4.13 5.73 -5.85
N ARG A 402 -4.15 4.65 -5.09
CA ARG A 402 -3.64 3.35 -5.53
C ARG A 402 -4.78 2.36 -5.64
N SER A 403 -4.86 1.69 -6.78
CA SER A 403 -5.82 0.60 -6.99
C SER A 403 -5.11 -0.73 -6.97
N ILE A 404 -5.80 -1.75 -6.45
CA ILE A 404 -5.32 -3.13 -6.41
C ILE A 404 -5.94 -3.87 -7.58
N PHE A 405 -5.08 -4.42 -8.43
CA PHE A 405 -5.46 -5.23 -9.58
C PHE A 405 -5.08 -6.68 -9.30
N GLN A 406 -6.08 -7.52 -9.07
CA GLN A 406 -5.87 -8.95 -8.93
C GLN A 406 -5.42 -9.55 -10.25
N LEU A 407 -4.37 -10.36 -10.20
CA LEU A 407 -3.88 -11.06 -11.38
C LEU A 407 -4.75 -12.28 -11.68
N LYS A 408 -5.16 -12.43 -12.93
CA LYS A 408 -6.01 -13.56 -13.38
C LYS A 408 -5.36 -14.93 -13.16
N SER A 409 -4.04 -14.97 -13.11
CA SER A 409 -3.25 -16.18 -12.78
C SER A 409 -3.40 -16.66 -11.33
N GLY A 410 -3.95 -15.84 -10.45
CA GLY A 410 -4.11 -16.16 -9.03
C GLY A 410 -2.82 -16.07 -8.20
N VAL A 411 -1.69 -15.66 -8.79
CA VAL A 411 -0.39 -15.56 -8.08
C VAL A 411 -0.30 -14.35 -7.14
N GLY A 412 -1.26 -13.43 -7.20
CA GLY A 412 -1.27 -12.24 -6.33
C GLY A 412 -2.00 -11.05 -6.95
N ALA A 413 -1.63 -9.87 -6.50
CA ALA A 413 -2.19 -8.60 -6.98
C ALA A 413 -1.11 -7.53 -7.10
N MET A 414 -1.34 -6.58 -7.99
CA MET A 414 -0.53 -5.36 -8.09
C MET A 414 -1.30 -4.19 -7.51
N LYS A 415 -0.63 -3.38 -6.70
CA LYS A 415 -1.11 -2.09 -6.22
C LYS A 415 -0.39 -1.01 -7.00
N ILE A 416 -1.10 -0.30 -7.85
CA ILE A 416 -0.52 0.70 -8.73
C ILE A 416 -1.18 2.07 -8.59
N PRO A 417 -0.43 3.16 -8.74
CA PRO A 417 -0.97 4.52 -8.80
C PRO A 417 -1.85 4.70 -10.02
N VAL A 418 -3.07 5.17 -9.80
CA VAL A 418 -4.06 5.38 -10.88
C VAL A 418 -4.57 6.81 -10.97
N ALA A 419 -4.48 7.59 -9.88
CA ALA A 419 -4.97 8.95 -9.80
C ALA A 419 -4.30 9.72 -8.65
N ALA A 420 -4.58 11.01 -8.56
CA ALA A 420 -4.14 11.87 -7.46
C ALA A 420 -5.34 12.50 -6.74
N TYR A 421 -5.18 12.74 -5.44
CA TYR A 421 -6.13 13.48 -4.61
C TYR A 421 -5.87 14.99 -4.70
N TYR A 422 -6.96 15.74 -4.80
CA TYR A 422 -6.97 17.20 -4.72
C TYR A 422 -7.89 17.64 -3.61
N ARG A 423 -7.40 18.57 -2.80
CA ARG A 423 -8.14 19.20 -1.70
C ARG A 423 -9.34 19.99 -2.21
N PRO A 424 -10.31 20.34 -1.34
CA PRO A 424 -11.43 21.23 -1.70
C PRO A 424 -11.00 22.53 -2.38
N ASN A 425 -9.87 23.12 -1.96
CA ASN A 425 -9.30 24.33 -2.57
C ASN A 425 -8.60 24.11 -3.93
N GLY A 426 -8.63 22.88 -4.47
CA GLY A 426 -8.04 22.50 -5.75
C GLY A 426 -6.53 22.20 -5.75
N ARG A 427 -5.86 22.30 -4.60
CA ARG A 427 -4.42 21.99 -4.47
C ARG A 427 -4.18 20.50 -4.32
N THR A 428 -3.01 20.04 -4.78
CA THR A 428 -2.60 18.64 -4.55
C THR A 428 -2.18 18.40 -3.10
N MET A 429 -2.41 17.21 -2.60
CA MET A 429 -1.84 16.76 -1.32
C MET A 429 -0.52 16.02 -1.51
N ASN A 430 -0.13 15.69 -2.76
CA ASN A 430 1.02 14.87 -3.00
C ASN A 430 2.33 15.62 -2.80
N ARG A 431 3.22 15.05 -1.99
CA ARG A 431 4.61 15.47 -1.88
C ARG A 431 5.42 14.77 -2.96
N TYR A 432 5.86 15.50 -3.96
CA TYR A 432 6.76 14.99 -5.00
C TYR A 432 8.17 14.74 -4.45
N PRO A 433 8.99 13.85 -5.07
CA PRO A 433 10.33 13.52 -4.57
C PRO A 433 11.24 14.74 -4.37
N GLU A 434 11.11 15.77 -5.21
CA GLU A 434 11.92 16.98 -5.18
C GLU A 434 11.28 18.13 -4.37
N ALA A 435 10.12 17.86 -3.74
CA ALA A 435 9.38 18.87 -2.98
C ALA A 435 10.17 19.37 -1.78
N LYS A 436 10.30 20.69 -1.69
CA LYS A 436 10.91 21.40 -0.56
C LYS A 436 9.87 21.61 0.54
N ASP A 437 10.33 21.94 1.73
CA ASP A 437 9.43 22.28 2.83
C ASP A 437 8.64 23.57 2.59
N SER A 438 9.12 24.45 1.70
CA SER A 438 8.41 25.65 1.25
C SER A 438 7.26 25.37 0.29
N ASP A 439 7.23 24.17 -0.33
CA ASP A 439 6.25 23.85 -1.35
C ASP A 439 4.93 23.41 -0.71
N ASP A 440 3.86 23.46 -1.50
CA ASP A 440 2.51 23.12 -1.05
C ASP A 440 2.24 21.63 -1.25
N TRP A 441 2.27 20.85 -0.16
CA TRP A 441 1.97 19.43 -0.12
C TRP A 441 1.41 19.05 1.25
N GLY A 442 0.69 17.92 1.34
CA GLY A 442 0.07 17.46 2.58
C GLY A 442 -0.95 18.44 3.13
N VAL A 443 -1.14 18.40 4.45
CA VAL A 443 -1.96 19.33 5.20
C VAL A 443 -1.08 19.97 6.28
N SER A 444 -0.85 21.27 6.17
CA SER A 444 -0.14 22.05 7.19
C SER A 444 -1.11 22.46 8.30
N PRO A 445 -0.67 22.51 9.56
CA PRO A 445 -1.42 23.12 10.63
C PRO A 445 -1.80 24.56 10.31
N ASP A 446 -2.92 25.01 10.86
CA ASP A 446 -3.35 26.41 10.73
C ASP A 446 -2.33 27.40 11.34
N PRO A 447 -2.27 28.66 10.90
CA PRO A 447 -1.35 29.65 11.42
C PRO A 447 -1.44 29.80 12.95
N GLY A 448 -0.30 29.61 13.64
CA GLY A 448 -0.22 29.66 15.11
C GLY A 448 -0.57 28.34 15.84
N TYR A 449 -0.80 27.26 15.08
CA TYR A 449 -1.13 25.93 15.65
C TYR A 449 -0.10 24.84 15.29
N ALA A 450 1.01 25.21 14.65
CA ALA A 450 2.10 24.28 14.39
C ALA A 450 2.85 23.97 15.69
N ILE A 451 2.95 22.69 16.03
CA ILE A 451 3.73 22.15 17.16
C ILE A 451 4.32 20.81 16.70
N ALA A 452 5.63 20.77 16.51
CA ALA A 452 6.34 19.58 16.12
C ALA A 452 6.83 18.80 17.36
N PHE A 453 6.76 17.49 17.32
CA PHE A 453 7.47 16.63 18.25
C PHE A 453 8.84 16.27 17.69
N SER A 454 9.87 16.31 18.54
CA SER A 454 11.12 15.63 18.25
C SER A 454 10.90 14.13 18.12
N ASP A 455 11.86 13.41 17.57
CA ASP A 455 11.77 11.94 17.44
C ASP A 455 11.64 11.24 18.81
N ASP A 456 12.26 11.78 19.84
CA ASP A 456 12.16 11.23 21.20
C ASP A 456 10.81 11.54 21.85
N GLU A 457 10.26 12.74 21.67
CA GLU A 457 8.90 13.07 22.10
C GLU A 457 7.85 12.21 21.40
N LEU A 458 8.03 11.96 20.10
CA LEU A 458 7.13 11.08 19.35
C LEU A 458 7.19 9.63 19.89
N LYS A 459 8.39 9.10 20.19
CA LYS A 459 8.54 7.79 20.83
C LYS A 459 7.89 7.73 22.21
N GLN A 460 8.05 8.79 23.02
CA GLN A 460 7.42 8.87 24.34
C GLN A 460 5.89 8.95 24.23
N TYR A 461 5.35 9.74 23.29
CA TYR A 461 3.94 9.76 22.97
C TYR A 461 3.40 8.38 22.57
N GLU A 462 4.11 7.68 21.68
CA GLU A 462 3.71 6.34 21.23
C GLU A 462 3.74 5.31 22.37
N LYS A 463 4.75 5.39 23.21
CA LYS A 463 4.88 4.53 24.41
C LYS A 463 3.73 4.80 25.39
N ASP A 464 3.45 6.07 25.72
CA ASP A 464 2.35 6.46 26.59
C ASP A 464 1.01 5.98 26.00
N ARG A 465 0.82 6.18 24.70
CA ARG A 465 -0.38 5.74 24.01
C ARG A 465 -0.57 4.23 24.04
N SER A 466 0.49 3.47 23.76
CA SER A 466 0.48 2.01 23.79
C SER A 466 0.10 1.47 25.19
N LEU A 467 0.64 2.07 26.24
CA LEU A 467 0.30 1.69 27.62
C LEU A 467 -1.17 1.95 27.94
N ARG A 468 -1.72 3.06 27.47
CA ARG A 468 -3.12 3.47 27.74
C ARG A 468 -4.13 2.71 26.86
N ASP A 469 -3.71 2.18 25.75
CA ASP A 469 -4.54 1.34 24.87
C ASP A 469 -4.60 -0.13 25.35
N THR A 470 -3.64 -0.54 26.17
CA THR A 470 -3.55 -1.91 26.69
C THR A 470 -4.68 -2.16 27.71
N LEU A 471 -5.37 -3.30 27.55
CA LEU A 471 -6.28 -3.79 28.59
C LEU A 471 -5.48 -4.25 29.80
N SER A 472 -5.66 -3.55 30.90
CA SER A 472 -5.06 -3.89 32.19
C SER A 472 -6.17 -4.29 33.17
N SER A 473 -5.86 -5.14 34.15
CA SER A 473 -6.73 -5.43 35.30
C SER A 473 -6.78 -4.24 36.27
N GLU A 474 -5.88 -3.30 36.13
CA GLU A 474 -5.81 -2.06 36.92
C GLU A 474 -6.42 -0.89 36.15
N ALA A 475 -6.72 0.19 36.85
CA ALA A 475 -7.22 1.43 36.22
C ALA A 475 -6.24 1.92 35.14
N THR A 476 -6.76 2.46 34.04
CA THR A 476 -5.94 3.02 32.95
C THR A 476 -4.86 3.95 33.53
N PRO A 477 -3.58 3.76 33.18
CA PRO A 477 -2.50 4.59 33.69
C PRO A 477 -2.77 6.08 33.40
N LYS A 478 -2.40 6.95 34.34
CA LYS A 478 -2.38 8.39 34.09
C LYS A 478 -1.44 8.68 32.92
N ARG A 479 -1.69 9.76 32.21
CA ARG A 479 -0.78 10.21 31.15
C ARG A 479 0.61 10.45 31.73
N GLY A 480 1.60 9.77 31.14
CA GLY A 480 3.01 9.93 31.49
C GLY A 480 3.74 10.93 30.58
N PHE A 481 3.11 11.34 29.47
CA PHE A 481 3.64 12.26 28.48
C PHE A 481 2.84 13.57 28.47
N GLU A 482 3.55 14.71 28.51
CA GLU A 482 2.96 16.04 28.36
C GLU A 482 2.69 16.34 26.87
N ASP A 483 1.48 16.10 26.43
CA ASP A 483 1.06 16.24 25.04
C ASP A 483 0.73 17.72 24.70
N ALA A 484 1.75 18.47 24.28
CA ALA A 484 1.61 19.89 23.92
C ALA A 484 0.62 20.12 22.76
N GLN A 485 0.51 19.17 21.82
CA GLN A 485 -0.45 19.27 20.72
C GLN A 485 -1.89 19.15 21.24
N LEU A 486 -2.15 18.18 22.12
CA LEU A 486 -3.44 18.00 22.76
C LEU A 486 -3.79 19.20 23.65
N GLN A 487 -2.82 19.71 24.41
CA GLN A 487 -3.03 20.91 25.24
C GLN A 487 -3.43 22.12 24.38
N LYS A 488 -2.78 22.31 23.24
CA LYS A 488 -3.12 23.39 22.30
C LYS A 488 -4.56 23.25 21.76
N ALA A 489 -5.00 22.01 21.49
CA ALA A 489 -6.37 21.73 21.05
C ALA A 489 -7.39 22.05 22.16
N LEU A 490 -7.10 21.67 23.39
CA LEU A 490 -7.94 22.02 24.56
C LEU A 490 -8.03 23.54 24.73
N ASP A 491 -6.93 24.26 24.62
CA ASP A 491 -6.92 25.72 24.77
C ASP A 491 -7.68 26.42 23.63
N TYR A 492 -7.62 25.89 22.41
CA TYR A 492 -8.45 26.36 21.31
C TYR A 492 -9.94 26.19 21.62
N LEU A 493 -10.36 24.98 22.00
CA LEU A 493 -11.78 24.70 22.28
C LEU A 493 -12.28 25.52 23.43
N LYS A 494 -11.53 25.68 24.54
CA LYS A 494 -11.88 26.52 25.68
C LYS A 494 -12.14 27.98 25.28
N ARG A 495 -11.25 28.53 24.43
CA ARG A 495 -11.43 29.90 23.91
C ARG A 495 -12.68 30.01 23.02
N ARG A 496 -12.92 29.03 22.13
CA ARG A 496 -14.11 29.04 21.27
C ARG A 496 -15.41 28.94 22.05
N LEU A 497 -15.44 28.11 23.09
CA LEU A 497 -16.62 27.97 23.96
C LEU A 497 -16.86 29.21 24.79
N ALA A 498 -15.83 29.91 25.27
CA ALA A 498 -15.96 31.17 26.00
C ALA A 498 -16.47 32.34 25.13
N GLN A 499 -16.38 32.22 23.80
CA GLN A 499 -16.87 33.22 22.84
C GLN A 499 -18.29 32.91 22.32
N GLN A 500 -18.85 31.75 22.66
CA GLN A 500 -20.25 31.46 22.35
C GLN A 500 -21.15 32.13 23.39
N PRO A 501 -22.18 32.84 22.94
CA PRO A 501 -23.08 33.55 23.84
C PRO A 501 -23.90 32.62 24.75
#